data_ebae52880ba3b217957c087fb5f24dd4
#
_entry.id   ebae52880ba3b217957c087fb5f24dd4
#
_cell.length_a   1.000
_cell.length_b   1.000
_cell.length_c   1.000
_cell.angle_alpha   90.00
_cell.angle_beta   90.00
_cell.angle_gamma   90.00
#
_symmetry.space_group_name_H-M   'P 1'
#
loop_
_entity.id
_entity.type
_entity.pdbx_description
1 polymer ?
#
loop_
_entity_poly.entity_id
_entity_poly.type
_entity_poly.pdbx_seq_one_letter_code
_entity_poly.pdbx_strand_id
1 'polypeptide(L)'
;IKRYMLPDTLGILNPLQVIEFMRKMKKRYPHTHFDFHAHNDYDLAVSNVLAAVLSGVKGLHTTINGLGERAGNAPLASVQAILKDHFNALTNIDESRLNDVSRVVESYSGIVIPANKPIVGENVFTQVAGVHADGDNKNNLYCNDLLPERFGRKREYALGKTSGKANIRK
;
A
#
# COMPACT_ATOMS: atom_id res chain seq x y z
N ILE A 1 -26.65 16.53 -3.07
CA ILE A 1 -25.58 15.55 -2.92
C ILE A 1 -24.28 16.33 -2.72
N LYS A 2 -23.53 16.00 -1.65
CA LYS A 2 -22.29 16.73 -1.28
C LYS A 2 -21.01 16.02 -1.77
N ARG A 3 -21.07 14.73 -2.02
CA ARG A 3 -19.94 13.88 -2.41
C ARG A 3 -20.38 12.92 -3.51
N TYR A 4 -19.49 12.68 -4.46
CA TYR A 4 -19.68 11.71 -5.54
C TYR A 4 -18.51 10.74 -5.56
N MET A 5 -18.80 9.46 -5.47
CA MET A 5 -17.82 8.40 -5.66
C MET A 5 -17.72 8.08 -7.16
N LEU A 6 -16.50 8.09 -7.67
CA LEU A 6 -16.17 7.74 -9.05
C LEU A 6 -15.41 6.40 -9.02
N PRO A 7 -16.06 5.30 -9.47
CA PRO A 7 -15.44 3.99 -9.42
C PRO A 7 -14.75 3.62 -10.73
N ASP A 8 -13.61 2.97 -10.64
CA ASP A 8 -13.08 2.08 -11.66
C ASP A 8 -13.59 0.66 -11.36
N THR A 9 -14.86 0.43 -11.71
CA THR A 9 -15.61 -0.77 -11.33
C THR A 9 -15.00 -2.05 -11.88
N LEU A 10 -14.38 -2.02 -13.05
CA LEU A 10 -13.78 -3.17 -13.70
C LEU A 10 -12.26 -3.24 -13.52
N GLY A 11 -11.67 -2.26 -12.82
CA GLY A 11 -10.25 -2.20 -12.58
C GLY A 11 -9.41 -2.08 -13.85
N ILE A 12 -9.93 -1.42 -14.90
CA ILE A 12 -9.31 -1.37 -16.24
C ILE A 12 -8.55 -0.08 -16.53
N LEU A 13 -8.70 0.94 -15.70
CA LEU A 13 -8.02 2.20 -15.91
C LEU A 13 -6.53 2.08 -15.58
N ASN A 14 -5.73 2.81 -16.33
CA ASN A 14 -4.33 3.07 -15.95
C ASN A 14 -4.20 4.47 -15.33
N PRO A 15 -3.08 4.80 -14.66
CA PRO A 15 -2.90 6.07 -13.97
C PRO A 15 -3.08 7.31 -14.86
N LEU A 16 -2.66 7.26 -16.12
CA LEU A 16 -2.81 8.39 -17.06
C LEU A 16 -4.28 8.65 -17.39
N GLN A 17 -5.05 7.59 -17.60
CA GLN A 17 -6.49 7.69 -17.82
C GLN A 17 -7.24 8.23 -16.61
N VAL A 18 -6.83 7.83 -15.39
CA VAL A 18 -7.37 8.38 -14.14
C VAL A 18 -7.08 9.87 -14.04
N ILE A 19 -5.85 10.31 -14.30
CA ILE A 19 -5.50 11.74 -14.29
C ILE A 19 -6.35 12.53 -15.29
N GLU A 20 -6.46 12.05 -16.51
CA GLU A 20 -7.25 12.72 -17.57
C GLU A 20 -8.72 12.82 -17.17
N PHE A 21 -9.31 11.71 -16.74
CA PHE A 21 -10.71 11.66 -16.33
C PHE A 21 -10.99 12.58 -15.14
N MET A 22 -10.19 12.52 -14.09
CA MET A 22 -10.37 13.32 -12.89
C MET A 22 -10.20 14.82 -13.18
N ARG A 23 -9.23 15.20 -14.03
CA ARG A 23 -9.06 16.60 -14.46
C ARG A 23 -10.29 17.11 -15.22
N LYS A 24 -10.86 16.31 -16.12
CA LYS A 24 -12.12 16.66 -16.84
C LYS A 24 -13.27 16.85 -15.85
N MET A 25 -13.43 15.94 -14.89
CA MET A 25 -14.47 16.03 -13.88
C MET A 25 -14.32 17.28 -13.00
N LYS A 26 -13.12 17.55 -12.52
CA LYS A 26 -12.85 18.74 -11.69
C LYS A 26 -13.00 20.06 -12.45
N LYS A 27 -12.62 20.09 -13.73
CA LYS A 27 -12.84 21.28 -14.58
C LYS A 27 -14.33 21.56 -14.75
N ARG A 28 -15.14 20.51 -14.96
CA ARG A 28 -16.58 20.63 -15.16
C ARG A 28 -17.34 20.92 -13.86
N TYR A 29 -16.86 20.41 -12.74
CA TYR A 29 -17.51 20.49 -11.43
C TYR A 29 -16.51 20.93 -10.34
N PRO A 30 -16.03 22.18 -10.37
CA PRO A 30 -14.90 22.64 -9.57
C PRO A 30 -15.17 22.62 -8.06
N HIS A 31 -16.42 22.77 -7.64
CA HIS A 31 -16.82 22.80 -6.22
C HIS A 31 -17.30 21.44 -5.68
N THR A 32 -17.23 20.39 -6.51
CA THR A 32 -17.71 19.07 -6.12
C THR A 32 -16.62 18.29 -5.40
N HIS A 33 -16.99 17.63 -4.32
CA HIS A 33 -16.14 16.67 -3.64
C HIS A 33 -16.23 15.32 -4.37
N PHE A 34 -15.11 14.85 -4.89
CA PHE A 34 -15.00 13.53 -5.50
C PHE A 34 -14.25 12.58 -4.60
N ASP A 35 -14.77 11.36 -4.48
CA ASP A 35 -14.11 10.18 -3.95
C ASP A 35 -13.71 9.27 -5.11
N PHE A 36 -12.65 8.51 -4.94
CA PHE A 36 -12.22 7.53 -5.94
C PHE A 36 -12.21 6.12 -5.34
N HIS A 37 -12.71 5.16 -6.11
CA HIS A 37 -12.77 3.75 -5.77
C HIS A 37 -12.12 2.93 -6.88
N ALA A 38 -11.02 2.23 -6.58
CA ALA A 38 -10.27 1.47 -7.56
C ALA A 38 -10.31 -0.02 -7.27
N HIS A 39 -10.77 -0.82 -8.25
CA HIS A 39 -10.55 -2.26 -8.29
C HIS A 39 -9.14 -2.60 -8.81
N ASN A 40 -8.66 -3.83 -8.53
CA ASN A 40 -7.26 -4.21 -8.67
C ASN A 40 -7.01 -5.26 -9.77
N ASP A 41 -7.88 -5.34 -10.77
CA ASP A 41 -7.85 -6.42 -11.77
C ASP A 41 -6.57 -6.47 -12.60
N TYR A 42 -5.94 -5.32 -12.87
CA TYR A 42 -4.62 -5.22 -13.52
C TYR A 42 -3.48 -4.93 -12.53
N ASP A 43 -3.72 -5.13 -11.22
CA ASP A 43 -2.77 -4.75 -10.16
C ASP A 43 -2.36 -3.27 -10.15
N LEU A 44 -3.26 -2.40 -10.62
CA LEU A 44 -3.05 -0.95 -10.74
C LEU A 44 -3.82 -0.12 -9.70
N ALA A 45 -4.56 -0.75 -8.79
CA ALA A 45 -5.43 -0.01 -7.87
C ALA A 45 -4.68 1.03 -7.04
N VAL A 46 -3.51 0.70 -6.48
CA VAL A 46 -2.70 1.63 -5.69
C VAL A 46 -2.18 2.79 -6.54
N SER A 47 -1.66 2.50 -7.73
CA SER A 47 -1.16 3.54 -8.64
C SER A 47 -2.28 4.43 -9.17
N ASN A 48 -3.49 3.88 -9.39
CA ASN A 48 -4.67 4.64 -9.78
C ASN A 48 -5.16 5.54 -8.65
N VAL A 49 -5.13 5.09 -7.40
CA VAL A 49 -5.41 5.92 -6.22
C VAL A 49 -4.42 7.08 -6.13
N LEU A 50 -3.12 6.82 -6.32
CA LEU A 50 -2.09 7.85 -6.38
C LEU A 50 -2.38 8.89 -7.45
N ALA A 51 -2.73 8.45 -8.66
CA ALA A 51 -3.11 9.32 -9.79
C ALA A 51 -4.34 10.18 -9.48
N ALA A 52 -5.33 9.62 -8.79
CA ALA A 52 -6.52 10.33 -8.35
C ALA A 52 -6.18 11.43 -7.33
N VAL A 53 -5.31 11.15 -6.36
CA VAL A 53 -4.82 12.13 -5.37
C VAL A 53 -4.07 13.27 -6.06
N LEU A 54 -3.15 12.97 -6.97
CA LEU A 54 -2.43 13.97 -7.79
C LEU A 54 -3.39 14.85 -8.60
N SER A 55 -4.56 14.34 -8.94
CA SER A 55 -5.61 15.08 -9.64
C SER A 55 -6.56 15.83 -8.70
N GLY A 56 -6.30 15.81 -7.38
CA GLY A 56 -7.03 16.57 -6.38
C GLY A 56 -8.33 15.91 -5.90
N VAL A 57 -8.44 14.61 -5.97
CA VAL A 57 -9.47 13.83 -5.27
C VAL A 57 -9.27 13.96 -3.76
N LYS A 58 -10.36 14.03 -3.01
CA LYS A 58 -10.32 14.28 -1.56
C LYS A 58 -10.72 13.08 -0.69
N GLY A 59 -11.34 12.07 -1.28
CA GLY A 59 -11.73 10.86 -0.58
C GLY A 59 -11.28 9.62 -1.35
N LEU A 60 -10.84 8.60 -0.63
CA LEU A 60 -10.36 7.34 -1.21
C LEU A 60 -11.09 6.18 -0.55
N HIS A 61 -11.56 5.24 -1.36
CA HIS A 61 -12.13 3.99 -0.88
C HIS A 61 -11.05 2.93 -0.92
N THR A 62 -10.74 2.39 0.24
CA THR A 62 -9.75 1.32 0.43
C THR A 62 -10.34 0.19 1.25
N THR A 63 -9.74 -0.98 1.18
CA THR A 63 -10.14 -2.12 2.01
C THR A 63 -8.95 -2.72 2.74
N ILE A 64 -9.20 -3.32 3.89
CA ILE A 64 -8.16 -4.07 4.60
C ILE A 64 -7.75 -5.26 3.73
N ASN A 65 -6.45 -5.49 3.61
CA ASN A 65 -5.83 -6.51 2.78
C ASN A 65 -6.15 -6.41 1.27
N GLY A 66 -6.84 -5.35 0.84
CA GLY A 66 -7.32 -5.22 -0.52
C GLY A 66 -8.50 -6.13 -0.84
N LEU A 67 -9.25 -6.59 0.18
CA LEU A 67 -10.42 -7.45 -0.03
C LEU A 67 -11.46 -6.77 -0.92
N GLY A 68 -12.09 -7.55 -1.78
CA GLY A 68 -13.15 -7.09 -2.68
C GLY A 68 -13.44 -8.10 -3.77
N GLU A 69 -14.31 -7.73 -4.66
CA GLU A 69 -14.69 -8.54 -5.82
C GLU A 69 -13.48 -8.83 -6.72
N ARG A 70 -13.43 -10.02 -7.31
CA ARG A 70 -12.40 -10.50 -8.25
C ARG A 70 -10.97 -10.39 -7.67
N ALA A 71 -10.15 -9.46 -8.17
CA ALA A 71 -8.80 -9.22 -7.67
C ALA A 71 -8.75 -8.24 -6.48
N GLY A 72 -9.92 -7.78 -6.01
CA GLY A 72 -10.06 -6.91 -4.85
C GLY A 72 -9.95 -5.42 -5.17
N ASN A 73 -9.61 -4.65 -4.15
CA ASN A 73 -9.55 -3.19 -4.15
C ASN A 73 -8.16 -2.67 -3.76
N ALA A 74 -7.99 -1.35 -3.78
CA ALA A 74 -6.79 -0.72 -3.25
C ALA A 74 -6.61 -1.04 -1.75
N PRO A 75 -5.50 -1.68 -1.33
CA PRO A 75 -5.27 -2.04 0.07
C PRO A 75 -4.93 -0.82 0.92
N LEU A 76 -5.61 -0.70 2.08
CA LEU A 76 -5.43 0.42 3.00
C LEU A 76 -3.96 0.63 3.40
N ALA A 77 -3.25 -0.43 3.75
CA ALA A 77 -1.87 -0.33 4.22
C ALA A 77 -0.93 0.33 3.19
N SER A 78 -1.02 -0.10 1.91
CA SER A 78 -0.20 0.48 0.83
C SER A 78 -0.60 1.93 0.54
N VAL A 79 -1.90 2.22 0.50
CA VAL A 79 -2.40 3.57 0.24
C VAL A 79 -1.98 4.52 1.37
N GLN A 80 -2.10 4.09 2.64
CA GLN A 80 -1.69 4.89 3.80
C GLN A 80 -0.20 5.22 3.76
N ALA A 81 0.66 4.23 3.51
CA ALA A 81 2.10 4.45 3.44
C ALA A 81 2.47 5.46 2.32
N ILE A 82 1.90 5.29 1.11
CA ILE A 82 2.14 6.20 0.00
C ILE A 82 1.66 7.62 0.31
N LEU A 83 0.49 7.78 0.90
CA LEU A 83 -0.04 9.10 1.27
C LEU A 83 0.89 9.82 2.24
N LYS A 84 1.44 9.11 3.21
CA LYS A 84 2.38 9.67 4.17
C LYS A 84 3.73 10.00 3.54
N ASP A 85 4.32 9.06 2.81
CA ASP A 85 5.70 9.15 2.34
C ASP A 85 5.84 10.08 1.11
N HIS A 86 4.86 10.10 0.22
CA HIS A 86 4.94 10.85 -1.04
C HIS A 86 4.08 12.12 -1.07
N PHE A 87 3.10 12.25 -0.19
CA PHE A 87 2.20 13.42 -0.16
C PHE A 87 2.25 14.17 1.15
N ASN A 88 3.00 13.67 2.12
CA ASN A 88 3.05 14.24 3.47
C ASN A 88 1.62 14.44 4.06
N ALA A 89 0.70 13.53 3.70
CA ALA A 89 -0.68 13.64 4.06
C ALA A 89 -0.88 13.27 5.54
N LEU A 90 -1.55 14.14 6.26
CA LEU A 90 -1.96 13.87 7.64
C LEU A 90 -3.24 13.01 7.60
N THR A 91 -3.12 11.78 8.06
CA THR A 91 -4.25 10.89 8.30
C THR A 91 -4.29 10.54 9.78
N ASN A 92 -5.47 10.17 10.27
CA ASN A 92 -5.63 9.71 11.66
C ASN A 92 -5.46 8.19 11.80
N ILE A 93 -4.77 7.55 10.84
CA ILE A 93 -4.54 6.11 10.83
C ILE A 93 -3.25 5.83 11.59
N ASP A 94 -3.36 5.01 12.63
CA ASP A 94 -2.21 4.47 13.36
C ASP A 94 -1.60 3.31 12.57
N GLU A 95 -0.46 3.56 11.91
CA GLU A 95 0.23 2.59 11.08
C GLU A 95 0.70 1.36 11.88
N SER A 96 0.99 1.51 13.18
CA SER A 96 1.43 0.41 14.03
C SER A 96 0.36 -0.67 14.23
N ARG A 97 -0.91 -0.33 14.00
CA ARG A 97 -2.06 -1.23 14.13
C ARG A 97 -2.45 -1.93 12.82
N LEU A 98 -1.84 -1.57 11.69
CA LEU A 98 -2.22 -2.11 10.37
C LEU A 98 -2.03 -3.63 10.29
N ASN A 99 -0.97 -4.17 10.90
CA ASN A 99 -0.76 -5.63 10.96
C ASN A 99 -1.83 -6.33 11.79
N ASP A 100 -2.17 -5.81 12.96
CA ASP A 100 -3.20 -6.38 13.84
C ASP A 100 -4.55 -6.46 13.10
N VAL A 101 -4.97 -5.35 12.51
CA VAL A 101 -6.23 -5.28 11.75
C VAL A 101 -6.20 -6.22 10.56
N SER A 102 -5.07 -6.31 9.85
CA SER A 102 -4.88 -7.25 8.74
C SER A 102 -5.10 -8.70 9.16
N ARG A 103 -4.53 -9.12 10.29
CA ARG A 103 -4.69 -10.48 10.83
C ARG A 103 -6.10 -10.77 11.29
N VAL A 104 -6.76 -9.80 11.91
CA VAL A 104 -8.17 -9.91 12.28
C VAL A 104 -9.04 -10.16 11.04
N VAL A 105 -8.86 -9.35 9.99
CA VAL A 105 -9.64 -9.50 8.75
C VAL A 105 -9.30 -10.81 8.03
N GLU A 106 -8.03 -11.24 8.01
CA GLU A 106 -7.64 -12.56 7.50
C GLU A 106 -8.40 -13.68 8.21
N SER A 107 -8.44 -13.65 9.55
CA SER A 107 -9.13 -14.66 10.37
C SER A 107 -10.63 -14.71 10.10
N TYR A 108 -11.29 -13.56 9.97
CA TYR A 108 -12.74 -13.50 9.74
C TYR A 108 -13.14 -13.82 8.29
N SER A 109 -12.31 -13.39 7.32
CA SER A 109 -12.60 -13.62 5.90
C SER A 109 -12.22 -15.03 5.41
N GLY A 110 -11.28 -15.68 6.10
CA GLY A 110 -10.66 -16.92 5.63
C GLY A 110 -9.72 -16.75 4.43
N ILE A 111 -9.49 -15.50 3.99
CA ILE A 111 -8.60 -15.21 2.86
C ILE A 111 -7.20 -14.94 3.41
N VAL A 112 -6.28 -15.87 3.13
CA VAL A 112 -4.90 -15.81 3.62
C VAL A 112 -4.14 -14.66 2.97
N ILE A 113 -3.40 -13.91 3.79
CA ILE A 113 -2.52 -12.84 3.33
C ILE A 113 -1.27 -13.47 2.70
N PRO A 114 -0.96 -13.18 1.43
CA PRO A 114 0.30 -13.62 0.84
C PRO A 114 1.51 -13.13 1.64
N ALA A 115 2.48 -14.00 1.88
CA ALA A 115 3.66 -13.68 2.71
C ALA A 115 4.47 -12.48 2.19
N ASN A 116 4.38 -12.19 0.89
CA ASN A 116 5.00 -11.03 0.22
C ASN A 116 4.05 -9.85 0.01
N LYS A 117 2.84 -9.86 0.61
CA LYS A 117 1.91 -8.72 0.50
C LYS A 117 2.58 -7.46 1.07
N PRO A 118 2.64 -6.35 0.33
CA PRO A 118 3.26 -5.13 0.82
C PRO A 118 2.76 -4.73 2.21
N ILE A 119 3.69 -4.36 3.10
CA ILE A 119 3.49 -3.87 4.47
C ILE A 119 3.00 -4.93 5.46
N VAL A 120 1.98 -5.72 5.13
CA VAL A 120 1.32 -6.64 6.07
C VAL A 120 1.71 -8.11 5.88
N GLY A 121 2.40 -8.46 4.81
CA GLY A 121 2.89 -9.81 4.57
C GLY A 121 3.96 -10.21 5.57
N GLU A 122 4.08 -11.49 5.83
CA GLU A 122 5.01 -12.03 6.82
C GLU A 122 6.47 -11.70 6.49
N ASN A 123 6.84 -11.82 5.21
CA ASN A 123 8.24 -11.73 4.77
C ASN A 123 8.68 -10.31 4.35
N VAL A 124 7.81 -9.31 4.40
CA VAL A 124 8.12 -7.98 3.83
C VAL A 124 9.25 -7.22 4.54
N PHE A 125 9.54 -7.59 5.78
CA PHE A 125 10.64 -7.02 6.56
C PHE A 125 11.76 -8.04 6.84
N THR A 126 11.74 -9.19 6.14
CA THR A 126 12.73 -10.26 6.28
C THR A 126 13.78 -10.15 5.18
N GLN A 127 15.05 -10.17 5.55
CA GLN A 127 16.18 -10.17 4.63
C GLN A 127 16.86 -11.55 4.62
N VAL A 128 17.10 -12.05 3.40
CA VAL A 128 17.75 -13.34 3.17
C VAL A 128 19.15 -13.17 2.55
N ALA A 129 19.32 -12.17 1.70
CA ALA A 129 20.58 -11.95 1.01
C ALA A 129 21.67 -11.40 1.93
N GLY A 130 22.86 -12.04 1.89
CA GLY A 130 24.00 -11.63 2.71
C GLY A 130 24.45 -10.17 2.48
N VAL A 131 24.33 -9.67 1.25
CA VAL A 131 24.66 -8.29 0.91
C VAL A 131 23.71 -7.30 1.61
N HIS A 132 22.43 -7.63 1.75
CA HIS A 132 21.46 -6.78 2.46
C HIS A 132 21.74 -6.79 3.97
N ALA A 133 21.97 -7.98 4.55
CA ALA A 133 22.32 -8.10 5.96
C ALA A 133 23.62 -7.38 6.31
N ASP A 134 24.62 -7.39 5.42
CA ASP A 134 25.86 -6.62 5.57
C ASP A 134 25.63 -5.12 5.42
N GLY A 135 24.77 -4.71 4.50
CA GLY A 135 24.40 -3.32 4.28
C GLY A 135 23.71 -2.68 5.49
N ASP A 136 22.88 -3.44 6.21
CA ASP A 136 22.26 -2.99 7.47
C ASP A 136 23.32 -2.73 8.57
N ASN A 137 24.49 -3.41 8.54
CA ASN A 137 25.61 -3.13 9.41
C ASN A 137 26.44 -1.90 8.96
N LYS A 138 26.23 -1.43 7.73
CA LYS A 138 26.93 -0.32 7.09
C LYS A 138 26.02 0.90 6.91
N ASN A 139 25.47 1.40 8.01
CA ASN A 139 24.55 2.55 8.03
C ASN A 139 23.26 2.35 7.25
N ASN A 140 22.68 1.14 7.30
CA ASN A 140 21.38 0.83 6.69
C ASN A 140 21.32 1.17 5.17
N LEU A 141 22.34 0.76 4.41
CA LEU A 141 22.44 1.05 2.96
C LEU A 141 21.22 0.61 2.14
N TYR A 142 20.48 -0.41 2.61
CA TYR A 142 19.29 -0.94 1.95
C TYR A 142 17.99 -0.61 2.70
N CYS A 143 18.01 0.47 3.50
CA CYS A 143 16.83 0.97 4.17
C CYS A 143 16.04 1.91 3.24
N ASN A 144 14.71 1.86 3.36
CA ASN A 144 13.79 2.82 2.76
C ASN A 144 12.88 3.39 3.85
N ASP A 145 11.93 4.26 3.48
CA ASP A 145 11.02 4.92 4.42
C ASP A 145 10.00 3.97 5.06
N LEU A 146 9.85 2.75 4.51
CA LEU A 146 9.00 1.69 5.07
C LEU A 146 9.74 0.97 6.21
N LEU A 147 10.01 1.68 7.29
CA LEU A 147 10.66 1.11 8.46
C LEU A 147 9.73 0.12 9.18
N PRO A 148 10.19 -1.08 9.55
CA PRO A 148 9.36 -2.09 10.22
C PRO A 148 8.66 -1.56 11.47
N GLU A 149 9.36 -0.72 12.25
CA GLU A 149 8.90 -0.15 13.52
C GLU A 149 7.64 0.73 13.33
N ARG A 150 7.49 1.41 12.19
CA ARG A 150 6.27 2.16 11.83
C ARG A 150 5.02 1.29 11.87
N PHE A 151 5.19 0.01 11.51
CA PHE A 151 4.10 -0.95 11.36
C PHE A 151 4.02 -1.94 12.53
N GLY A 152 4.64 -1.61 13.67
CA GLY A 152 4.68 -2.48 14.85
C GLY A 152 5.47 -3.78 14.62
N ARG A 153 6.37 -3.79 13.64
CA ARG A 153 7.19 -4.95 13.25
C ARG A 153 8.66 -4.72 13.58
N LYS A 154 9.46 -5.75 13.38
CA LYS A 154 10.93 -5.71 13.47
C LYS A 154 11.53 -6.22 12.16
N ARG A 155 12.77 -5.78 11.88
CA ARG A 155 13.58 -6.38 10.83
C ARG A 155 13.96 -7.80 11.23
N GLU A 156 13.79 -8.72 10.31
CA GLU A 156 14.12 -10.13 10.50
C GLU A 156 15.17 -10.59 9.49
N TYR A 157 15.91 -11.64 9.84
CA TYR A 157 16.89 -12.24 8.95
C TYR A 157 16.62 -13.74 8.86
N ALA A 158 16.59 -14.25 7.64
CA ALA A 158 16.39 -15.67 7.38
C ALA A 158 17.58 -16.23 6.56
N LEU A 159 17.81 -17.52 6.67
CA LEU A 159 18.83 -18.20 5.89
C LEU A 159 18.23 -18.79 4.60
N GLY A 160 18.93 -18.62 3.49
CA GLY A 160 18.55 -19.12 2.18
C GLY A 160 19.73 -19.19 1.22
N LYS A 161 19.46 -19.45 -0.04
CA LYS A 161 20.50 -19.63 -1.07
C LYS A 161 21.44 -18.44 -1.25
N THR A 162 20.99 -17.23 -0.95
CA THR A 162 21.74 -15.97 -1.10
C THR A 162 22.36 -15.49 0.21
N SER A 163 22.23 -16.24 1.28
CA SER A 163 22.80 -15.89 2.59
C SER A 163 24.32 -16.04 2.62
N GLY A 164 24.96 -15.17 3.39
CA GLY A 164 26.40 -15.18 3.62
C GLY A 164 26.74 -15.10 5.12
N LYS A 165 28.02 -14.93 5.43
CA LYS A 165 28.51 -14.82 6.81
C LYS A 165 27.80 -13.72 7.63
N ALA A 166 27.35 -12.65 6.97
CA ALA A 166 26.63 -11.55 7.63
C ALA A 166 25.29 -11.99 8.21
N ASN A 167 24.56 -12.91 7.54
CA ASN A 167 23.29 -13.45 8.07
C ASN A 167 23.47 -14.32 9.31
N ILE A 168 24.61 -15.03 9.42
CA ILE A 168 24.89 -15.94 10.56
C ILE A 168 25.25 -15.15 11.82
N ARG A 169 25.73 -13.90 11.64
CA ARG A 169 26.15 -13.02 12.73
C ARG A 169 25.03 -12.14 13.30
N LYS A 170 23.86 -12.14 12.64
CA LYS A 170 22.63 -11.45 13.07
C LYS A 170 21.74 -12.38 13.88
#